data_c8bbc1b29c804cac67b7a07b838526d8
#
_entry.id   c8bbc1b29c804cac67b7a07b838526d8
#
_cell.length_a   1.000
_cell.length_b   1.000
_cell.length_c   1.000
_cell.angle_alpha   90.00
_cell.angle_beta   90.00
_cell.angle_gamma   90.00
#
_symmetry.space_group_name_H-M   'P 1'
#
loop_
_entity.id
_entity.type
_entity.pdbx_description
1 polymer ?
#
loop_
_entity_poly.entity_id
_entity_poly.type
_entity_poly.pdbx_seq_one_letter_code
_entity_poly.pdbx_strand_id
1 'polypeptide(L)'
;MTMQILFDNEADLPVQFRYFQVEKDGFSSLEKHEHMHLVLIFKGKGHALLGSDVHEVREGDLITIPPWQWHQFRADAGDILGFLCLVNHDRDIPVYPTEEELLALKRDPEIEKFLKK
;
A
#
# COMPACT_ATOMS: atom_id res chain seq x y z
N MET A 1 -3.73 -11.44 -1.94
CA MET A 1 -2.63 -10.86 -1.14
C MET A 1 -2.52 -11.60 0.18
N THR A 2 -1.31 -11.87 0.61
CA THR A 2 -1.06 -12.51 1.91
C THR A 2 -0.34 -11.53 2.84
N MET A 3 -0.46 -11.74 4.15
CA MET A 3 0.19 -10.94 5.16
C MET A 3 0.79 -11.83 6.23
N GLN A 4 2.01 -11.49 6.66
CA GLN A 4 2.68 -12.16 7.74
C GLN A 4 3.17 -11.13 8.76
N ILE A 5 2.80 -11.29 10.01
CA ILE A 5 3.28 -10.42 11.09
C ILE A 5 4.65 -10.95 11.55
N LEU A 6 5.67 -10.09 11.43
CA LEU A 6 7.05 -10.45 11.77
C LEU A 6 7.41 -10.00 13.18
N PHE A 7 6.80 -8.92 13.65
CA PHE A 7 7.04 -8.35 14.98
C PHE A 7 5.78 -7.62 15.43
N ASP A 8 5.42 -7.74 16.69
CA ASP A 8 4.20 -7.13 17.20
C ASP A 8 4.36 -6.66 18.65
N ASN A 9 4.65 -5.37 18.83
CA ASN A 9 4.57 -4.69 20.12
C ASN A 9 5.28 -5.41 21.27
N GLU A 10 6.58 -5.62 21.14
CA GLU A 10 7.37 -6.28 22.17
C GLU A 10 8.43 -5.35 22.74
N ALA A 11 8.78 -5.54 24.02
CA ALA A 11 9.92 -4.91 24.67
C ALA A 11 10.03 -3.40 24.47
N ASP A 12 8.96 -2.66 24.73
CA ASP A 12 8.87 -1.19 24.63
C ASP A 12 9.00 -0.64 23.21
N LEU A 13 8.87 -1.49 22.20
CA LEU A 13 8.80 -1.05 20.82
C LEU A 13 7.36 -1.21 20.32
N PRO A 14 6.54 -0.13 20.41
CA PRO A 14 5.09 -0.21 20.15
C PRO A 14 4.74 -0.16 18.67
N VAL A 15 5.35 -1.05 17.89
CA VAL A 15 5.14 -1.11 16.45
C VAL A 15 4.74 -2.50 16.02
N GLN A 16 4.14 -2.58 14.84
CA GLN A 16 3.90 -3.82 14.14
C GLN A 16 4.69 -3.81 12.83
N PHE A 17 5.45 -4.87 12.59
CA PHE A 17 6.22 -5.02 11.37
C PHE A 17 5.69 -6.22 10.60
N ARG A 18 5.25 -5.98 9.35
CA ARG A 18 4.54 -6.97 8.56
C ARG A 18 5.17 -7.14 7.18
N TYR A 19 5.07 -8.35 6.66
CA TYR A 19 5.38 -8.63 5.27
C TYR A 19 4.09 -8.89 4.51
N PHE A 20 3.89 -8.16 3.41
CA PHE A 20 2.77 -8.37 2.49
C PHE A 20 3.31 -8.89 1.16
N GLN A 21 2.58 -9.83 0.57
CA GLN A 21 2.88 -10.28 -0.78
C GLN A 21 1.64 -10.21 -1.64
N VAL A 22 1.77 -9.46 -2.73
CA VAL A 22 0.75 -9.33 -3.76
C VAL A 22 1.14 -10.29 -4.88
N GLU A 23 0.23 -11.21 -5.20
CA GLU A 23 0.48 -12.21 -6.22
C GLU A 23 0.39 -11.62 -7.62
N LYS A 24 0.73 -12.42 -8.63
CA LYS A 24 0.71 -12.00 -10.04
C LYS A 24 -0.63 -11.38 -10.40
N ASP A 25 -0.58 -10.22 -11.05
CA ASP A 25 -1.75 -9.45 -11.47
C ASP A 25 -2.65 -8.99 -10.31
N GLY A 26 -2.17 -9.15 -9.07
CA GLY A 26 -2.91 -8.78 -7.87
C GLY A 26 -2.67 -7.35 -7.43
N PHE A 27 -3.40 -6.98 -6.38
CA PHE A 27 -3.34 -5.64 -5.83
C PHE A 27 -3.77 -5.65 -4.36
N SER A 28 -3.35 -4.62 -3.62
CA SER A 28 -3.84 -4.37 -2.27
C SER A 28 -5.12 -3.54 -2.34
N SER A 29 -5.81 -3.41 -1.21
CA SER A 29 -6.99 -2.53 -1.15
C SER A 29 -6.60 -1.07 -1.35
N LEU A 30 -7.49 -0.30 -1.97
CA LEU A 30 -7.38 1.16 -2.04
C LEU A 30 -7.91 1.72 -0.73
N GLU A 31 -7.04 2.35 0.06
CA GLU A 31 -7.40 2.81 1.39
C GLU A 31 -6.59 4.03 1.83
N LYS A 32 -7.09 4.69 2.87
CA LYS A 32 -6.36 5.73 3.59
C LYS A 32 -6.66 5.60 5.09
N HIS A 33 -5.80 6.18 5.92
CA HIS A 33 -5.95 6.15 7.38
C HIS A 33 -5.12 7.25 8.01
N GLU A 34 -5.40 7.53 9.26
CA GLU A 34 -4.67 8.57 10.00
C GLU A 34 -3.23 8.14 10.28
N HIS A 35 -3.02 6.87 10.64
CA HIS A 35 -1.66 6.41 10.95
C HIS A 35 -0.78 6.37 9.71
N MET A 36 0.48 6.70 9.92
CA MET A 36 1.49 6.69 8.87
C MET A 36 2.03 5.29 8.62
N HIS A 37 2.36 4.98 7.38
CA HIS A 37 3.05 3.74 7.02
C HIS A 37 4.46 4.03 6.53
N LEU A 38 5.40 3.18 6.91
CA LEU A 38 6.72 3.13 6.30
C LEU A 38 6.82 1.80 5.55
N VAL A 39 7.03 1.87 4.25
CA VAL A 39 7.02 0.68 3.38
C VAL A 39 8.36 0.54 2.69
N LEU A 40 8.93 -0.66 2.75
CA LEU A 40 10.13 -1.01 2.00
C LEU A 40 9.77 -2.11 0.99
N ILE A 41 9.99 -1.85 -0.29
CA ILE A 41 9.79 -2.86 -1.32
C ILE A 41 10.92 -3.88 -1.20
N PHE A 42 10.55 -5.10 -0.90
CA PHE A 42 11.48 -6.18 -0.59
C PHE A 42 11.71 -7.13 -1.76
N LYS A 43 10.68 -7.34 -2.59
CA LYS A 43 10.70 -8.38 -3.63
C LYS A 43 9.82 -7.98 -4.80
N GLY A 44 10.34 -8.19 -6.01
CA GLY A 44 9.58 -7.96 -7.23
C GLY A 44 9.46 -6.51 -7.63
N LYS A 45 8.47 -6.22 -8.47
CA LYS A 45 8.21 -4.86 -8.95
C LYS A 45 6.72 -4.66 -9.25
N GLY A 46 6.32 -3.42 -9.25
CA GLY A 46 4.92 -3.07 -9.48
C GLY A 46 4.73 -1.56 -9.59
N HIS A 47 3.53 -1.15 -9.29
CA HIS A 47 3.14 0.25 -9.27
C HIS A 47 2.37 0.55 -8.00
N ALA A 48 2.46 1.79 -7.54
CA ALA A 48 1.74 2.25 -6.35
C ALA A 48 1.02 3.56 -6.66
N LEU A 49 -0.24 3.62 -6.27
CA LEU A 49 -0.97 4.88 -6.18
C LEU A 49 -0.64 5.51 -4.84
N LEU A 50 -0.09 6.71 -4.85
CA LEU A 50 0.27 7.48 -3.66
C LEU A 50 -0.33 8.87 -3.79
N GLY A 51 -1.46 9.11 -3.13
CA GLY A 51 -2.22 10.34 -3.28
C GLY A 51 -2.86 10.44 -4.65
N SER A 52 -2.35 11.31 -5.50
CA SER A 52 -2.84 11.52 -6.87
C SER A 52 -1.85 11.05 -7.94
N ASP A 53 -0.75 10.42 -7.55
CA ASP A 53 0.30 10.01 -8.47
C ASP A 53 0.49 8.50 -8.48
N VAL A 54 0.74 7.94 -9.66
CA VAL A 54 1.08 6.53 -9.83
C VAL A 54 2.58 6.43 -10.04
N HIS A 55 3.24 5.66 -9.18
CA HIS A 55 4.69 5.47 -9.21
C HIS A 55 5.06 4.04 -9.55
N GLU A 56 6.11 3.87 -10.32
CA GLU A 56 6.75 2.57 -10.47
C GLU A 56 7.55 2.28 -9.20
N VAL A 57 7.44 1.07 -8.67
CA VAL A 57 8.16 0.64 -7.46
C VAL A 57 8.90 -0.66 -7.72
N ARG A 58 10.07 -0.79 -7.09
CA ARG A 58 10.93 -1.97 -7.21
C ARG A 58 11.70 -2.22 -5.94
N GLU A 59 12.39 -3.35 -5.88
CA GLU A 59 13.19 -3.75 -4.72
C GLU A 59 14.10 -2.62 -4.25
N GLY A 60 14.09 -2.38 -2.96
CA GLY A 60 14.92 -1.36 -2.32
C GLY A 60 14.25 0.01 -2.19
N ASP A 61 13.13 0.24 -2.84
CA ASP A 61 12.42 1.52 -2.70
C ASP A 61 11.81 1.65 -1.31
N LEU A 62 12.06 2.79 -0.68
CA LEU A 62 11.48 3.14 0.60
C LEU A 62 10.38 4.17 0.38
N ILE A 63 9.19 3.86 0.86
CA ILE A 63 8.00 4.68 0.65
C ILE A 63 7.42 5.09 1.98
N THR A 64 7.19 6.39 2.14
CA THR A 64 6.50 6.94 3.30
C THR A 64 5.07 7.29 2.88
N ILE A 65 4.09 6.73 3.57
CA ILE A 65 2.68 7.04 3.32
C ILE A 65 2.20 7.91 4.47
N PRO A 66 2.03 9.24 4.24
CA PRO A 66 1.60 10.14 5.30
C PRO A 66 0.13 9.95 5.65
N PRO A 67 -0.35 10.57 6.76
CA PRO A 67 -1.74 10.50 7.14
C PRO A 67 -2.70 10.92 6.02
N TRP A 68 -3.79 10.18 5.89
CA TRP A 68 -4.91 10.46 4.99
C TRP A 68 -4.58 10.49 3.51
N GLN A 69 -3.46 9.89 3.10
CA GLN A 69 -3.12 9.75 1.69
C GLN A 69 -3.71 8.45 1.13
N TRP A 70 -4.47 8.53 0.04
CA TRP A 70 -4.91 7.35 -0.69
C TRP A 70 -3.72 6.55 -1.16
N HIS A 71 -3.76 5.22 -0.99
CA HIS A 71 -2.69 4.35 -1.47
C HIS A 71 -3.21 2.98 -1.86
N GLN A 72 -2.57 2.41 -2.86
CA GLN A 72 -2.79 1.05 -3.30
C GLN A 72 -1.53 0.54 -3.99
N PHE A 73 -1.17 -0.69 -3.72
CA PHE A 73 -0.04 -1.35 -4.38
C PHE A 73 -0.55 -2.38 -5.36
N ARG A 74 0.14 -2.49 -6.49
CA ARG A 74 -0.23 -3.40 -7.56
C ARG A 74 1.03 -4.05 -8.13
N ALA A 75 1.03 -5.38 -8.25
CA ALA A 75 2.11 -6.11 -8.90
C ALA A 75 2.03 -5.92 -10.42
N ASP A 76 3.18 -5.85 -11.08
CA ASP A 76 3.23 -5.81 -12.53
C ASP A 76 2.82 -7.17 -13.11
N ALA A 77 2.41 -7.16 -14.38
CA ALA A 77 2.00 -8.37 -15.07
C ALA A 77 3.13 -9.42 -15.04
N GLY A 78 2.80 -10.62 -14.56
CA GLY A 78 3.77 -11.71 -14.47
C GLY A 78 4.70 -11.67 -13.27
N ASP A 79 4.64 -10.60 -12.45
CA ASP A 79 5.46 -10.45 -11.25
C ASP A 79 4.65 -10.57 -9.98
N ILE A 80 5.36 -10.77 -8.89
CA ILE A 80 4.81 -10.60 -7.54
C ILE A 80 5.35 -9.29 -6.99
N LEU A 81 4.74 -8.77 -5.93
CA LEU A 81 5.23 -7.60 -5.22
C LEU A 81 5.19 -7.90 -3.73
N GLY A 82 6.37 -7.99 -3.12
CA GLY A 82 6.51 -8.19 -1.69
C GLY A 82 7.04 -6.94 -1.02
N PHE A 83 6.43 -6.52 0.08
CA PHE A 83 6.88 -5.34 0.79
C PHE A 83 6.74 -5.50 2.30
N LEU A 84 7.66 -4.84 3.00
CA LEU A 84 7.66 -4.75 4.45
C LEU A 84 6.95 -3.46 4.85
N CYS A 85 6.13 -3.52 5.88
CA CYS A 85 5.36 -2.38 6.34
C CYS A 85 5.51 -2.21 7.85
N LEU A 86 5.96 -1.03 8.27
CA LEU A 86 6.11 -0.66 9.68
C LEU A 86 5.02 0.34 10.04
N VAL A 87 4.25 0.03 11.08
CA VAL A 87 3.17 0.89 11.58
C VAL A 87 3.18 0.89 13.10
N ASN A 88 2.52 1.87 13.70
CA ASN A 88 2.24 1.85 15.13
C ASN A 88 1.38 0.63 15.46
N HIS A 89 1.62 0.03 16.63
CA HIS A 89 0.76 -1.06 17.10
C HIS A 89 -0.67 -0.54 17.30
N ASP A 90 -0.81 0.58 18.01
CA ASP A 90 -2.11 1.24 18.20
C ASP A 90 -2.38 2.18 17.04
N ARG A 91 -3.46 1.92 16.29
CA ARG A 91 -3.76 2.70 15.10
C ARG A 91 -5.23 2.63 14.74
N ASP A 92 -5.66 3.60 13.93
CA ASP A 92 -7.03 3.65 13.43
C ASP A 92 -7.31 2.59 12.37
N ILE A 93 -8.58 2.40 12.09
CA ILE A 93 -9.03 1.45 11.06
C ILE A 93 -8.96 2.13 9.69
N PRO A 94 -8.48 1.43 8.65
CA PRO A 94 -8.45 1.98 7.30
C PRO A 94 -9.83 2.40 6.79
N VAL A 95 -9.85 3.46 6.01
CA VAL A 95 -11.05 3.98 5.35
C VAL A 95 -10.97 3.65 3.86
N TYR A 96 -12.06 3.13 3.31
CA TYR A 96 -12.18 2.82 1.89
C TYR A 96 -12.93 3.93 1.17
N PRO A 97 -12.71 4.13 -0.14
CA PRO A 97 -13.38 5.20 -0.85
C PRO A 97 -14.88 4.93 -1.00
N THR A 98 -15.67 5.99 -0.88
CA THR A 98 -17.07 5.98 -1.28
C THR A 98 -17.14 5.97 -2.81
N GLU A 99 -18.32 5.70 -3.38
CA GLU A 99 -18.50 5.76 -4.83
C GLU A 99 -18.12 7.13 -5.38
N GLU A 100 -18.50 8.18 -4.67
CA GLU A 100 -18.21 9.56 -5.06
C GLU A 100 -16.70 9.83 -5.05
N GLU A 101 -16.02 9.41 -4.00
CA GLU A 101 -14.57 9.56 -3.90
C GLU A 101 -13.86 8.76 -5.00
N LEU A 102 -14.32 7.55 -5.28
CA LEU A 102 -13.75 6.70 -6.32
C LEU A 102 -13.94 7.35 -7.70
N LEU A 103 -15.12 7.92 -7.97
CA LEU A 103 -15.36 8.65 -9.22
C LEU A 103 -14.45 9.86 -9.35
N ALA A 104 -14.23 10.59 -8.26
CA ALA A 104 -13.32 11.73 -8.24
C ALA A 104 -11.88 11.31 -8.56
N LEU A 105 -11.40 10.21 -7.98
CA LEU A 105 -10.08 9.67 -8.27
C LEU A 105 -9.95 9.27 -9.74
N LYS A 106 -10.98 8.67 -10.31
CA LYS A 106 -10.99 8.20 -11.70
C LYS A 106 -11.09 9.32 -12.74
N ARG A 107 -11.24 10.57 -12.33
CA ARG A 107 -11.16 11.71 -13.25
C ARG A 107 -9.76 11.88 -13.81
N ASP A 108 -8.74 11.43 -13.08
CA ASP A 108 -7.39 11.37 -13.59
C ASP A 108 -7.24 10.09 -14.45
N PRO A 109 -6.93 10.22 -15.75
CA PRO A 109 -6.83 9.06 -16.64
C PRO A 109 -5.79 8.02 -16.20
N GLU A 110 -4.70 8.46 -15.59
CA GLU A 110 -3.65 7.57 -15.12
C GLU A 110 -4.15 6.75 -13.92
N ILE A 111 -4.88 7.38 -13.01
CA ILE A 111 -5.47 6.69 -11.86
C ILE A 111 -6.55 5.73 -12.32
N GLU A 112 -7.41 6.16 -13.24
CA GLU A 112 -8.45 5.29 -13.79
C GLU A 112 -7.85 4.04 -14.40
N LYS A 113 -6.80 4.20 -15.18
CA LYS A 113 -6.09 3.08 -15.80
C LYS A 113 -5.49 2.15 -14.74
N PHE A 114 -4.90 2.71 -13.70
CA PHE A 114 -4.33 1.95 -12.60
C PHE A 114 -5.40 1.14 -11.87
N LEU A 115 -6.53 1.75 -11.54
CA LEU A 115 -7.60 1.11 -10.75
C LEU A 115 -8.41 0.07 -11.54
N LYS A 116 -8.42 0.12 -12.85
CA LYS A 116 -9.17 -0.84 -13.69
C LYS A 116 -8.57 -2.24 -13.72
N LYS A 117 -7.33 -2.37 -13.36
CA LYS A 117 -6.67 -3.67 -13.39
C LYS A 117 -6.95 -4.41 -12.10
#